data_4cc98670b580ba10f065ad85aafb8d75
#
_entry.id   4cc98670b580ba10f065ad85aafb8d75
#
_cell.length_a   1.000
_cell.length_b   1.000
_cell.length_c   1.000
_cell.angle_alpha   90.00
_cell.angle_beta   90.00
_cell.angle_gamma   90.00
#
_symmetry.space_group_name_H-M   'P 1'
#
loop_
_entity.id
_entity.type
_entity.pdbx_description
1 polymer ?
#
loop_
_entity_poly.entity_id
_entity_poly.type
_entity_poly.pdbx_seq_one_letter_code
_entity_poly.pdbx_strand_id
1 'polypeptide(L)'
;MSTFEQRIARLDLSLFDAIDSQSDAGDRSSWLAFQRQVRRAHGSYAYLEIGSHLGGSIQPHLLDPQCRTIYSIDKRPLEPPDDRGQTFRYEGNSTARMLALLRALDPDHPELTGKIVCFDADARDIDPARITDPPDLCFIDGEHTRAAVLSDFAFCQRVCAPRAVICFHDDWILYPALAEILRSLKRQGIPVRALKLRGSTFAILLGTTALPDDPFLRAIAVDGRRFILRMRVRRIAKRLLPAPLLPVVRLLRRLFGGSPP
;
A
#
# COMPACT_ATOMS: atom_id res chain seq x y z
N MET A 1 28.16 -5.60 -8.89
CA MET A 1 26.76 -5.15 -8.70
C MET A 1 26.58 -4.59 -7.29
N SER A 2 25.71 -3.59 -7.08
CA SER A 2 25.43 -3.10 -5.72
C SER A 2 24.60 -4.12 -4.94
N THR A 3 24.91 -4.30 -3.64
CA THR A 3 24.18 -5.22 -2.76
C THR A 3 22.73 -4.73 -2.53
N PHE A 4 21.84 -5.61 -2.08
CA PHE A 4 20.47 -5.20 -1.71
C PHE A 4 20.48 -4.09 -0.65
N GLU A 5 21.38 -4.16 0.33
CA GLU A 5 21.58 -3.13 1.35
C GLU A 5 21.87 -1.74 0.76
N GLN A 6 22.75 -1.68 -0.22
CA GLN A 6 23.07 -0.42 -0.91
C GLN A 6 21.89 0.07 -1.73
N ARG A 7 21.12 -0.82 -2.36
CA ARG A 7 19.95 -0.47 -3.17
C ARG A 7 18.82 0.09 -2.30
N ILE A 8 18.46 -0.58 -1.21
CA ILE A 8 17.39 -0.13 -0.32
C ILE A 8 17.78 1.17 0.42
N ALA A 9 19.06 1.34 0.78
CA ALA A 9 19.54 2.55 1.44
C ALA A 9 19.30 3.82 0.60
N ARG A 10 19.46 3.74 -0.73
CA ARG A 10 19.24 4.85 -1.66
C ARG A 10 17.85 4.88 -2.31
N LEU A 11 16.94 3.97 -1.92
CA LEU A 11 15.60 3.82 -2.51
C LEU A 11 15.66 3.57 -4.02
N ASP A 12 16.43 2.59 -4.43
CA ASP A 12 16.67 2.25 -5.83
C ASP A 12 15.40 1.66 -6.47
N LEU A 13 14.72 2.46 -7.29
CA LEU A 13 13.45 2.09 -7.92
C LEU A 13 13.58 0.93 -8.90
N SER A 14 14.80 0.62 -9.38
CA SER A 14 15.04 -0.53 -10.25
C SER A 14 14.75 -1.88 -9.56
N LEU A 15 14.52 -1.89 -8.24
CA LEU A 15 13.99 -3.05 -7.52
C LEU A 15 12.58 -3.47 -7.98
N PHE A 16 11.88 -2.62 -8.77
CA PHE A 16 10.53 -2.89 -9.30
C PHE A 16 10.51 -3.10 -10.83
N ASP A 17 11.65 -3.11 -11.52
CA ASP A 17 11.67 -3.01 -12.97
C ASP A 17 11.39 -4.33 -13.71
N ALA A 18 11.51 -5.49 -13.05
CA ALA A 18 11.39 -6.78 -13.72
C ALA A 18 9.93 -7.25 -13.94
N ILE A 19 9.01 -6.83 -13.08
CA ILE A 19 7.59 -7.16 -13.18
C ILE A 19 6.80 -5.85 -13.12
N ASP A 20 5.99 -5.60 -14.15
CA ASP A 20 5.16 -4.40 -14.21
C ASP A 20 4.19 -4.30 -13.04
N SER A 21 4.04 -3.10 -12.51
CA SER A 21 3.05 -2.76 -11.49
C SER A 21 2.37 -1.43 -11.84
N GLN A 22 1.11 -1.29 -11.43
CA GLN A 22 0.33 -0.06 -11.62
C GLN A 22 0.71 0.99 -10.55
N SER A 23 2.01 1.33 -10.47
CA SER A 23 2.55 2.27 -9.48
C SER A 23 3.50 3.27 -10.12
N ASP A 24 3.50 4.49 -9.61
CA ASP A 24 4.45 5.52 -10.05
C ASP A 24 5.73 5.55 -9.18
N ALA A 25 6.68 6.40 -9.57
CA ALA A 25 7.95 6.57 -8.84
C ALA A 25 7.74 7.09 -7.40
N GLY A 26 6.67 7.85 -7.16
CA GLY A 26 6.31 8.37 -5.83
C GLY A 26 5.84 7.24 -4.92
N ASP A 27 5.00 6.33 -5.44
CA ASP A 27 4.54 5.14 -4.74
C ASP A 27 5.72 4.24 -4.38
N ARG A 28 6.51 3.84 -5.39
CA ARG A 28 7.65 2.94 -5.24
C ARG A 28 8.67 3.48 -4.22
N SER A 29 8.98 4.78 -4.27
CA SER A 29 9.90 5.41 -3.30
C SER A 29 9.32 5.40 -1.88
N SER A 30 8.03 5.61 -1.72
CA SER A 30 7.34 5.55 -0.42
C SER A 30 7.35 4.14 0.16
N TRP A 31 7.10 3.12 -0.66
CA TRP A 31 7.09 1.71 -0.25
C TRP A 31 8.49 1.23 0.16
N LEU A 32 9.53 1.53 -0.64
CA LEU A 32 10.92 1.20 -0.27
C LEU A 32 11.35 1.90 1.03
N ALA A 33 10.90 3.12 1.26
CA ALA A 33 11.23 3.83 2.49
C ALA A 33 10.56 3.17 3.72
N PHE A 34 9.33 2.66 3.62
CA PHE A 34 8.71 1.87 4.68
C PHE A 34 9.41 0.52 4.86
N GLN A 35 9.74 -0.19 3.78
CA GLN A 35 10.52 -1.41 3.87
C GLN A 35 11.84 -1.15 4.60
N ARG A 36 12.58 -0.10 4.22
CA ARG A 36 13.84 0.31 4.88
C ARG A 36 13.64 0.62 6.36
N GLN A 37 12.55 1.30 6.71
CA GLN A 37 12.23 1.61 8.12
C GLN A 37 11.94 0.36 8.92
N VAL A 38 11.09 -0.54 8.42
CA VAL A 38 10.72 -1.78 9.09
C VAL A 38 11.94 -2.67 9.28
N ARG A 39 12.80 -2.81 8.28
CA ARG A 39 14.09 -3.50 8.38
C ARG A 39 14.97 -2.96 9.51
N ARG A 40 15.09 -1.63 9.61
CA ARG A 40 15.89 -1.00 10.68
C ARG A 40 15.28 -1.22 12.07
N ALA A 41 13.95 -1.22 12.18
CA ALA A 41 13.26 -1.36 13.44
C ALA A 41 13.26 -2.79 13.98
N HIS A 42 13.20 -3.79 13.10
CA HIS A 42 12.99 -5.19 13.48
C HIS A 42 14.16 -6.12 13.12
N GLY A 43 15.09 -5.68 12.26
CA GLY A 43 16.19 -6.50 11.75
C GLY A 43 15.75 -7.57 10.75
N SER A 44 14.60 -8.17 10.99
CA SER A 44 13.93 -9.15 10.12
C SER A 44 12.42 -8.92 10.23
N TYR A 45 11.66 -9.07 9.13
CA TYR A 45 10.25 -8.73 9.07
C TYR A 45 9.44 -9.69 8.20
N ALA A 46 8.13 -9.75 8.42
CA ALA A 46 7.17 -10.39 7.54
C ALA A 46 6.35 -9.33 6.78
N TYR A 47 6.01 -9.66 5.54
CA TYR A 47 5.23 -8.81 4.64
C TYR A 47 3.92 -9.48 4.26
N LEU A 48 2.84 -8.71 4.16
CA LEU A 48 1.53 -9.17 3.69
C LEU A 48 1.00 -8.21 2.64
N GLU A 49 0.50 -8.76 1.54
CA GLU A 49 -0.12 -8.01 0.46
C GLU A 49 -1.49 -8.57 0.10
N ILE A 50 -2.49 -7.70 -0.01
CA ILE A 50 -3.82 -8.00 -0.54
C ILE A 50 -3.96 -7.31 -1.89
N GLY A 51 -4.18 -8.10 -2.95
CA GLY A 51 -4.18 -7.63 -4.34
C GLY A 51 -2.83 -7.77 -5.03
N SER A 52 -2.17 -8.91 -4.86
CA SER A 52 -0.79 -9.13 -5.32
C SER A 52 -0.63 -9.17 -6.85
N HIS A 53 -1.70 -9.40 -7.60
CA HIS A 53 -1.68 -9.54 -9.07
C HIS A 53 -0.53 -10.42 -9.56
N LEU A 54 0.40 -9.89 -10.34
CA LEU A 54 1.58 -10.60 -10.83
C LEU A 54 2.84 -10.40 -9.97
N GLY A 55 2.72 -9.79 -8.79
CA GLY A 55 3.82 -9.66 -7.83
C GLY A 55 4.73 -8.46 -8.06
N GLY A 56 4.26 -7.43 -8.80
CA GLY A 56 5.06 -6.24 -9.08
C GLY A 56 5.56 -5.51 -7.84
N SER A 57 4.75 -5.40 -6.79
CA SER A 57 5.09 -4.81 -5.49
C SER A 57 5.85 -5.77 -4.57
N ILE A 58 5.76 -7.09 -4.81
CA ILE A 58 6.47 -8.13 -4.04
C ILE A 58 7.98 -8.15 -4.33
N GLN A 59 8.41 -7.73 -5.52
CA GLN A 59 9.81 -7.85 -5.97
C GLN A 59 10.86 -7.43 -4.92
N PRO A 60 10.82 -6.22 -4.34
CA PRO A 60 11.83 -5.80 -3.38
C PRO A 60 11.80 -6.60 -2.08
N HIS A 61 10.64 -7.14 -1.69
CA HIS A 61 10.52 -7.99 -0.52
C HIS A 61 11.08 -9.40 -0.76
N LEU A 62 10.89 -9.94 -1.98
CA LEU A 62 11.45 -11.23 -2.37
C LEU A 62 12.98 -11.20 -2.36
N LEU A 63 13.57 -10.15 -2.91
CA LEU A 63 15.02 -9.97 -2.99
C LEU A 63 15.65 -9.58 -1.65
N ASP A 64 14.85 -9.21 -0.65
CA ASP A 64 15.34 -8.81 0.66
C ASP A 64 15.67 -10.01 1.54
N PRO A 65 16.93 -10.19 1.96
CA PRO A 65 17.31 -11.30 2.87
C PRO A 65 16.70 -11.13 4.27
N GLN A 66 16.28 -9.92 4.67
CA GLN A 66 15.62 -9.70 5.95
C GLN A 66 14.10 -9.92 5.90
N CYS A 67 13.50 -10.04 4.71
CA CYS A 67 12.11 -10.47 4.58
C CYS A 67 12.02 -11.99 4.71
N ARG A 68 11.52 -12.47 5.85
CA ARG A 68 11.46 -13.90 6.15
C ARG A 68 10.23 -14.60 5.59
N THR A 69 9.08 -13.90 5.53
CA THR A 69 7.81 -14.46 5.04
C THR A 69 7.07 -13.40 4.23
N ILE A 70 6.46 -13.81 3.13
CA ILE A 70 5.60 -12.99 2.27
C ILE A 70 4.24 -13.69 2.16
N TYR A 71 3.17 -13.03 2.63
CA TYR A 71 1.80 -13.48 2.41
C TYR A 71 1.21 -12.74 1.22
N SER A 72 0.84 -13.48 0.18
CA SER A 72 0.19 -12.98 -1.03
C SER A 72 -1.26 -13.42 -1.03
N ILE A 73 -2.17 -12.47 -0.87
CA ILE A 73 -3.62 -12.70 -0.84
C ILE A 73 -4.25 -12.03 -2.05
N ASP A 74 -4.91 -12.81 -2.92
CA ASP A 74 -5.59 -12.25 -4.09
C ASP A 74 -6.69 -13.21 -4.55
N LYS A 75 -7.90 -12.70 -4.75
CA LYS A 75 -9.03 -13.47 -5.30
C LYS A 75 -8.84 -13.86 -6.76
N ARG A 76 -7.86 -13.28 -7.44
CA ARG A 76 -7.58 -13.49 -8.85
C ARG A 76 -8.77 -13.20 -9.78
N PRO A 77 -9.60 -12.17 -9.53
CA PRO A 77 -10.72 -11.89 -10.41
C PRO A 77 -10.23 -11.37 -11.75
N LEU A 78 -10.94 -11.72 -12.83
CA LEU A 78 -10.68 -11.14 -14.14
C LEU A 78 -11.06 -9.65 -14.17
N GLU A 79 -12.18 -9.31 -13.56
CA GLU A 79 -12.73 -7.95 -13.48
C GLU A 79 -13.16 -7.66 -12.03
N PRO A 80 -12.28 -7.08 -11.19
CA PRO A 80 -12.65 -6.73 -9.82
C PRO A 80 -13.68 -5.60 -9.80
N PRO A 81 -14.61 -5.60 -8.83
CA PRO A 81 -15.52 -4.49 -8.59
C PRO A 81 -14.77 -3.19 -8.28
N ASP A 82 -15.30 -2.06 -8.75
CA ASP A 82 -14.74 -0.73 -8.54
C ASP A 82 -15.85 0.30 -8.32
N ASP A 83 -15.81 1.02 -7.18
CA ASP A 83 -16.82 2.02 -6.81
C ASP A 83 -16.84 3.24 -7.76
N ARG A 84 -15.86 3.37 -8.67
CA ARG A 84 -15.85 4.41 -9.73
C ARG A 84 -16.71 4.05 -10.92
N GLY A 85 -17.21 2.80 -11.03
CA GLY A 85 -17.90 2.28 -12.19
C GLY A 85 -16.98 2.09 -13.40
N GLN A 86 -15.66 1.94 -13.18
CA GLN A 86 -14.69 1.60 -14.19
C GLN A 86 -14.47 0.08 -14.21
N THR A 87 -14.25 -0.48 -15.38
CA THR A 87 -13.91 -1.89 -15.56
C THR A 87 -12.42 -2.01 -15.88
N PHE A 88 -11.70 -2.71 -15.03
CA PHE A 88 -10.30 -3.10 -15.27
C PHE A 88 -10.25 -4.60 -15.50
N ARG A 89 -9.50 -5.02 -16.51
CA ARG A 89 -9.40 -6.43 -16.88
C ARG A 89 -7.98 -6.94 -16.67
N TYR A 90 -7.85 -7.96 -15.82
CA TYR A 90 -6.57 -8.53 -15.40
C TYR A 90 -6.38 -9.91 -16.03
N GLU A 91 -6.05 -9.92 -17.33
CA GLU A 91 -5.84 -11.16 -18.05
C GLU A 91 -4.60 -11.93 -17.56
N GLY A 92 -4.79 -13.25 -17.38
CA GLY A 92 -3.71 -14.12 -16.92
C GLY A 92 -3.29 -13.90 -15.47
N ASN A 93 -4.14 -13.25 -14.65
CA ASN A 93 -3.92 -13.13 -13.21
C ASN A 93 -4.04 -14.51 -12.54
N SER A 94 -2.90 -15.11 -12.20
CA SER A 94 -2.85 -16.41 -11.52
C SER A 94 -1.61 -16.51 -10.62
N THR A 95 -1.75 -17.26 -9.53
CA THR A 95 -0.63 -17.55 -8.61
C THR A 95 0.52 -18.26 -9.32
N ALA A 96 0.23 -19.20 -10.21
CA ALA A 96 1.27 -19.91 -10.97
C ALA A 96 2.11 -18.94 -11.83
N ARG A 97 1.45 -17.99 -12.52
CA ARG A 97 2.14 -16.97 -13.32
C ARG A 97 2.92 -16.00 -12.46
N MET A 98 2.35 -15.52 -11.36
CA MET A 98 3.05 -14.67 -10.39
C MET A 98 4.32 -15.33 -9.87
N LEU A 99 4.23 -16.58 -9.40
CA LEU A 99 5.39 -17.31 -8.89
C LEU A 99 6.44 -17.59 -9.98
N ALA A 100 6.04 -17.83 -11.23
CA ALA A 100 6.97 -17.98 -12.34
C ALA A 100 7.75 -16.69 -12.62
N LEU A 101 7.07 -15.55 -12.63
CA LEU A 101 7.70 -14.22 -12.81
C LEU A 101 8.63 -13.89 -11.64
N LEU A 102 8.20 -14.12 -10.41
CA LEU A 102 9.02 -13.86 -9.21
C LEU A 102 10.25 -14.78 -9.15
N ARG A 103 10.13 -16.03 -9.56
CA ARG A 103 11.29 -16.97 -9.64
C ARG A 103 12.33 -16.53 -10.67
N ALA A 104 11.88 -15.87 -11.75
CA ALA A 104 12.76 -15.34 -12.79
C ALA A 104 13.57 -14.10 -12.36
N LEU A 105 13.28 -13.49 -11.19
CA LEU A 105 14.05 -12.35 -10.67
C LEU A 105 15.48 -12.75 -10.27
N ASP A 106 15.64 -13.95 -9.75
CA ASP A 106 16.92 -14.50 -9.36
C ASP A 106 16.94 -16.00 -9.73
N PRO A 107 17.30 -16.34 -10.97
CA PRO A 107 17.32 -17.72 -11.44
C PRO A 107 18.34 -18.62 -10.71
N ASP A 108 19.37 -18.01 -10.12
CA ASP A 108 20.40 -18.74 -9.36
C ASP A 108 19.90 -19.11 -7.95
N HIS A 109 18.85 -18.45 -7.46
CA HIS A 109 18.24 -18.67 -6.14
C HIS A 109 16.73 -18.94 -6.24
N PRO A 110 16.30 -20.00 -6.93
CA PRO A 110 14.85 -20.30 -7.10
C PRO A 110 14.13 -20.60 -5.78
N GLU A 111 14.86 -20.95 -4.72
CA GLU A 111 14.35 -21.20 -3.38
C GLU A 111 13.78 -19.93 -2.70
N LEU A 112 14.14 -18.73 -3.17
CA LEU A 112 13.61 -17.48 -2.62
C LEU A 112 12.09 -17.42 -2.65
N THR A 113 11.44 -18.00 -3.67
CA THR A 113 9.97 -18.06 -3.74
C THR A 113 9.36 -18.96 -2.67
N GLY A 114 10.14 -19.80 -1.99
CA GLY A 114 9.68 -20.63 -0.88
C GLY A 114 9.23 -19.85 0.35
N LYS A 115 9.61 -18.56 0.47
CA LYS A 115 9.09 -17.70 1.54
C LYS A 115 7.73 -17.08 1.25
N ILE A 116 7.14 -17.34 0.07
CA ILE A 116 5.82 -16.81 -0.33
C ILE A 116 4.74 -17.84 0.02
N VAL A 117 3.79 -17.41 0.84
CA VAL A 117 2.56 -18.15 1.15
C VAL A 117 1.41 -17.50 0.40
N CYS A 118 0.79 -18.22 -0.54
CA CYS A 118 -0.26 -17.71 -1.40
C CYS A 118 -1.65 -18.15 -0.93
N PHE A 119 -2.61 -17.23 -1.03
CA PHE A 119 -4.03 -17.47 -0.79
C PHE A 119 -4.82 -16.92 -1.98
N ASP A 120 -5.35 -17.80 -2.82
CA ASP A 120 -6.27 -17.45 -3.92
C ASP A 120 -7.69 -17.35 -3.36
N ALA A 121 -7.92 -16.35 -2.49
CA ALA A 121 -9.16 -16.17 -1.72
C ALA A 121 -9.38 -14.70 -1.36
N ASP A 122 -10.61 -14.38 -0.95
CA ASP A 122 -10.88 -13.12 -0.25
C ASP A 122 -10.27 -13.17 1.15
N ALA A 123 -9.68 -12.06 1.61
CA ALA A 123 -9.10 -11.97 2.95
C ALA A 123 -10.12 -12.32 4.07
N ARG A 124 -11.43 -12.09 3.82
CA ARG A 124 -12.52 -12.47 4.75
C ARG A 124 -12.65 -13.95 4.98
N ASP A 125 -12.30 -14.76 3.98
CA ASP A 125 -12.48 -16.20 3.98
C ASP A 125 -11.25 -16.95 4.52
N ILE A 126 -10.18 -16.20 4.84
CA ILE A 126 -8.94 -16.76 5.37
C ILE A 126 -9.02 -16.81 6.89
N ASP A 127 -8.79 -18.01 7.46
CA ASP A 127 -8.60 -18.15 8.89
C ASP A 127 -7.34 -17.38 9.33
N PRO A 128 -7.44 -16.39 10.23
CA PRO A 128 -6.30 -15.65 10.76
C PRO A 128 -5.18 -16.52 11.32
N ALA A 129 -5.49 -17.71 11.84
CA ALA A 129 -4.51 -18.66 12.37
C ALA A 129 -3.54 -19.21 11.29
N ARG A 130 -3.87 -19.06 10.00
CA ARG A 130 -2.98 -19.41 8.88
C ARG A 130 -1.86 -18.40 8.65
N ILE A 131 -1.95 -17.21 9.24
CA ILE A 131 -0.89 -16.21 9.26
C ILE A 131 -0.06 -16.45 10.51
N THR A 132 0.89 -17.35 10.40
CA THR A 132 1.69 -17.83 11.55
C THR A 132 2.84 -16.91 11.95
N ASP A 133 3.25 -16.02 11.05
CA ASP A 133 4.28 -15.00 11.26
C ASP A 133 3.64 -13.61 11.13
N PRO A 134 3.36 -12.90 12.24
CA PRO A 134 2.64 -11.63 12.19
C PRO A 134 3.33 -10.59 11.29
N PRO A 135 2.66 -10.08 10.24
CA PRO A 135 3.26 -9.11 9.33
C PRO A 135 3.61 -7.78 10.02
N ASP A 136 4.81 -7.29 9.77
CA ASP A 136 5.30 -5.99 10.22
C ASP A 136 4.97 -4.88 9.21
N LEU A 137 4.79 -5.25 7.95
CA LEU A 137 4.41 -4.36 6.86
C LEU A 137 3.30 -5.02 6.03
N CYS A 138 2.18 -4.32 5.91
CA CYS A 138 1.05 -4.76 5.09
C CYS A 138 0.81 -3.77 3.95
N PHE A 139 0.38 -4.28 2.79
CA PHE A 139 -0.02 -3.48 1.65
C PHE A 139 -1.41 -3.91 1.15
N ILE A 140 -2.34 -2.96 1.01
CA ILE A 140 -3.70 -3.17 0.57
C ILE A 140 -3.88 -2.44 -0.77
N ASP A 141 -3.95 -3.22 -1.84
CA ASP A 141 -4.13 -2.79 -3.23
C ASP A 141 -5.06 -3.74 -4.00
N GLY A 142 -6.05 -4.26 -3.31
CA GLY A 142 -7.03 -5.20 -3.86
C GLY A 142 -8.20 -4.49 -4.55
N GLU A 143 -9.42 -4.87 -4.18
CA GLU A 143 -10.65 -4.33 -4.74
C GLU A 143 -10.92 -2.89 -4.27
N HIS A 144 -11.19 -1.97 -5.18
CA HIS A 144 -11.41 -0.54 -4.90
C HIS A 144 -12.86 -0.23 -4.48
N THR A 145 -13.48 -1.11 -3.69
CA THR A 145 -14.76 -0.81 -3.04
C THR A 145 -14.56 -0.48 -1.57
N ARG A 146 -15.45 0.40 -1.05
CA ARG A 146 -15.43 0.74 0.39
C ARG A 146 -15.53 -0.51 1.27
N ALA A 147 -16.38 -1.48 0.88
CA ALA A 147 -16.60 -2.70 1.66
C ALA A 147 -15.35 -3.57 1.72
N ALA A 148 -14.69 -3.78 0.57
CA ALA A 148 -13.46 -4.57 0.50
C ALA A 148 -12.35 -3.94 1.33
N VAL A 149 -12.07 -2.64 1.16
CA VAL A 149 -11.00 -1.94 1.92
C VAL A 149 -11.21 -2.01 3.43
N LEU A 150 -12.45 -1.88 3.91
CA LEU A 150 -12.75 -2.02 5.35
C LEU A 150 -12.53 -3.44 5.85
N SER A 151 -12.88 -4.43 5.03
CA SER A 151 -12.67 -5.84 5.33
C SER A 151 -11.20 -6.23 5.34
N ASP A 152 -10.45 -5.81 4.31
CA ASP A 152 -9.02 -6.08 4.16
C ASP A 152 -8.24 -5.45 5.31
N PHE A 153 -8.58 -4.21 5.66
CA PHE A 153 -8.00 -3.57 6.85
C PHE A 153 -8.33 -4.34 8.14
N ALA A 154 -9.57 -4.79 8.32
CA ALA A 154 -9.96 -5.55 9.50
C ALA A 154 -9.23 -6.90 9.59
N PHE A 155 -8.96 -7.53 8.46
CA PHE A 155 -8.12 -8.74 8.41
C PHE A 155 -6.68 -8.40 8.79
N CYS A 156 -6.04 -7.42 8.14
CA CYS A 156 -4.69 -6.99 8.49
C CYS A 156 -4.56 -6.63 9.97
N GLN A 157 -5.52 -5.87 10.53
CA GLN A 157 -5.51 -5.49 11.95
C GLN A 157 -5.52 -6.70 12.90
N ARG A 158 -6.14 -7.81 12.49
CA ARG A 158 -6.19 -9.04 13.32
C ARG A 158 -4.91 -9.84 13.30
N VAL A 159 -4.18 -9.82 12.15
CA VAL A 159 -3.05 -10.72 11.93
C VAL A 159 -1.69 -10.04 12.04
N CYS A 160 -1.62 -8.72 11.90
CA CYS A 160 -0.35 -7.99 11.87
C CYS A 160 0.25 -7.79 13.27
N ALA A 161 1.54 -7.51 13.31
CA ALA A 161 2.25 -7.13 14.51
C ALA A 161 1.66 -5.84 15.15
N PRO A 162 1.74 -5.65 16.48
CA PRO A 162 1.14 -4.50 17.18
C PRO A 162 1.62 -3.12 16.71
N ARG A 163 2.81 -3.07 16.10
CA ARG A 163 3.42 -1.85 15.55
C ARG A 163 3.59 -1.90 14.03
N ALA A 164 2.77 -2.69 13.36
CA ALA A 164 2.81 -2.80 11.92
C ALA A 164 2.51 -1.49 11.21
N VAL A 165 3.06 -1.37 10.01
CA VAL A 165 2.70 -0.34 9.04
C VAL A 165 1.73 -0.97 8.03
N ILE A 166 0.55 -0.35 7.84
CA ILE A 166 -0.43 -0.76 6.84
C ILE A 166 -0.49 0.35 5.79
N CYS A 167 -0.03 0.04 4.58
CA CYS A 167 -0.07 0.91 3.42
C CYS A 167 -1.30 0.61 2.56
N PHE A 168 -1.86 1.64 1.94
CA PHE A 168 -2.96 1.56 0.98
C PHE A 168 -2.54 2.27 -0.30
N HIS A 169 -2.84 1.66 -1.42
CA HIS A 169 -2.75 2.31 -2.72
C HIS A 169 -4.06 3.05 -3.06
N ASP A 170 -4.03 3.91 -4.07
CA ASP A 170 -5.21 4.65 -4.58
C ASP A 170 -6.00 5.45 -3.52
N ASP A 171 -5.30 6.09 -2.61
CA ASP A 171 -5.84 6.83 -1.47
C ASP A 171 -6.90 7.89 -1.83
N TRP A 172 -6.80 8.48 -3.02
CA TRP A 172 -7.76 9.47 -3.52
C TRP A 172 -9.15 8.87 -3.83
N ILE A 173 -9.22 7.54 -4.04
CA ILE A 173 -10.46 6.78 -4.16
C ILE A 173 -10.90 6.34 -2.78
N LEU A 174 -9.96 5.77 -2.02
CA LEU A 174 -10.20 5.07 -0.76
C LEU A 174 -10.42 6.00 0.45
N TYR A 175 -10.23 7.34 0.32
CA TYR A 175 -10.32 8.25 1.46
C TYR A 175 -11.61 8.15 2.29
N PRO A 176 -12.80 7.75 1.78
CA PRO A 176 -13.98 7.55 2.61
C PRO A 176 -13.84 6.36 3.56
N ALA A 177 -13.29 5.24 3.06
CA ALA A 177 -12.99 4.05 3.87
C ALA A 177 -11.86 4.35 4.88
N LEU A 178 -10.78 5.01 4.45
CA LEU A 178 -9.69 5.45 5.32
C LEU A 178 -10.17 6.32 6.49
N ALA A 179 -11.11 7.23 6.21
CA ALA A 179 -11.73 8.05 7.25
C ALA A 179 -12.53 7.24 8.27
N GLU A 180 -13.14 6.15 7.85
CA GLU A 180 -13.90 5.24 8.71
C GLU A 180 -12.97 4.38 9.56
N ILE A 181 -11.92 3.85 8.95
CA ILE A 181 -10.84 3.13 9.63
C ILE A 181 -10.27 3.97 10.77
N LEU A 182 -9.87 5.21 10.48
CA LEU A 182 -9.30 6.10 11.51
C LEU A 182 -10.27 6.43 12.65
N ARG A 183 -11.57 6.53 12.34
CA ARG A 183 -12.61 6.70 13.39
C ARG A 183 -12.78 5.45 14.23
N SER A 184 -12.72 4.27 13.59
CA SER A 184 -12.81 2.99 14.30
C SER A 184 -11.64 2.79 15.25
N LEU A 185 -10.41 3.00 14.77
CA LEU A 185 -9.19 2.91 15.58
C LEU A 185 -9.22 3.89 16.77
N LYS A 186 -9.71 5.13 16.55
CA LYS A 186 -9.91 6.09 17.64
C LYS A 186 -10.90 5.59 18.70
N ARG A 187 -12.03 4.97 18.27
CA ARG A 187 -13.02 4.40 19.22
C ARG A 187 -12.46 3.22 20.00
N GLN A 188 -11.59 2.44 19.39
CA GLN A 188 -10.89 1.32 20.04
C GLN A 188 -9.75 1.77 20.95
N GLY A 189 -9.43 3.06 21.01
CA GLY A 189 -8.31 3.58 21.81
C GLY A 189 -6.94 3.21 21.25
N ILE A 190 -6.85 2.73 20.01
CA ILE A 190 -5.58 2.33 19.40
C ILE A 190 -4.83 3.58 18.93
N PRO A 191 -3.63 3.86 19.44
CA PRO A 191 -2.81 4.97 18.98
C PRO A 191 -2.33 4.71 17.55
N VAL A 192 -2.51 5.70 16.66
CA VAL A 192 -2.08 5.58 15.26
C VAL A 192 -1.52 6.90 14.72
N ARG A 193 -0.54 6.78 13.84
CA ARG A 193 -0.09 7.85 12.97
C ARG A 193 -0.55 7.57 11.55
N ALA A 194 -1.39 8.44 11.00
CA ALA A 194 -1.86 8.35 9.62
C ALA A 194 -1.09 9.35 8.75
N LEU A 195 -0.60 8.89 7.60
CA LEU A 195 0.24 9.66 6.69
C LEU A 195 -0.27 9.52 5.26
N LYS A 196 -0.32 10.63 4.52
CA LYS A 196 -0.36 10.68 3.07
C LYS A 196 1.06 10.89 2.56
N LEU A 197 1.48 10.07 1.59
CA LEU A 197 2.82 10.08 1.01
C LEU A 197 2.77 10.51 -0.46
N ARG A 198 3.90 10.38 -1.17
CA ARG A 198 3.96 10.63 -2.62
C ARG A 198 3.17 9.58 -3.37
N GLY A 199 2.87 9.85 -4.65
CA GLY A 199 2.00 9.01 -5.46
C GLY A 199 0.58 8.97 -4.92
N SER A 200 -0.02 7.81 -4.93
CA SER A 200 -1.36 7.52 -4.37
C SER A 200 -1.32 6.72 -3.07
N THR A 201 -0.20 6.76 -2.33
CA THR A 201 0.02 5.97 -1.12
C THR A 201 -0.48 6.67 0.14
N PHE A 202 -1.25 5.94 0.95
CA PHE A 202 -1.63 6.30 2.32
C PHE A 202 -1.14 5.24 3.30
N ALA A 203 -0.66 5.63 4.48
CA ALA A 203 -0.18 4.68 5.47
C ALA A 203 -0.77 4.92 6.86
N ILE A 204 -1.00 3.84 7.60
CA ILE A 204 -1.39 3.82 9.00
C ILE A 204 -0.32 3.07 9.79
N LEU A 205 0.37 3.77 10.68
CA LEU A 205 1.32 3.18 11.62
C LEU A 205 0.54 2.86 12.89
N LEU A 206 0.41 1.58 13.20
CA LEU A 206 -0.28 1.11 14.40
C LEU A 206 0.58 1.25 15.66
N GLY A 207 -0.05 1.38 16.81
CA GLY A 207 0.62 1.40 18.12
C GLY A 207 1.49 2.64 18.38
N THR A 208 1.44 3.67 17.53
CA THR A 208 2.24 4.89 17.71
C THR A 208 1.54 6.13 17.17
N THR A 209 1.83 7.29 17.78
CA THR A 209 1.46 8.62 17.26
C THR A 209 2.66 9.37 16.70
N ALA A 210 3.86 8.80 16.84
CA ALA A 210 5.10 9.39 16.35
C ALA A 210 5.20 9.41 14.82
N LEU A 211 6.00 10.31 14.29
CA LEU A 211 6.40 10.29 12.90
C LEU A 211 7.38 9.12 12.64
N PRO A 212 7.46 8.62 11.41
CA PRO A 212 8.47 7.65 11.03
C PRO A 212 9.88 8.12 11.38
N ASP A 213 10.79 7.20 11.68
CA ASP A 213 12.20 7.55 11.90
C ASP A 213 12.98 7.77 10.60
N ASP A 214 12.48 7.21 9.50
CA ASP A 214 13.11 7.37 8.19
C ASP A 214 13.07 8.82 7.72
N PRO A 215 14.23 9.44 7.39
CA PRO A 215 14.30 10.86 7.01
C PRO A 215 13.51 11.19 5.74
N PHE A 216 13.47 10.27 4.76
CA PHE A 216 12.73 10.46 3.53
C PHE A 216 11.23 10.49 3.81
N LEU A 217 10.72 9.52 4.59
CA LEU A 217 9.30 9.51 4.99
C LEU A 217 8.92 10.78 5.75
N ARG A 218 9.77 11.26 6.67
CA ARG A 218 9.53 12.52 7.39
C ARG A 218 9.42 13.72 6.46
N ALA A 219 10.26 13.76 5.43
CA ALA A 219 10.31 14.88 4.49
C ALA A 219 9.09 14.94 3.56
N ILE A 220 8.51 13.77 3.19
CA ILE A 220 7.41 13.71 2.23
C ILE A 220 6.03 13.55 2.87
N ALA A 221 5.97 13.13 4.13
CA ALA A 221 4.72 12.80 4.80
C ALA A 221 3.86 14.03 5.09
N VAL A 222 2.60 13.93 4.71
CA VAL A 222 1.56 14.88 5.09
C VAL A 222 0.62 14.19 6.08
N ASP A 223 0.09 14.93 7.06
CA ASP A 223 -0.87 14.39 8.00
C ASP A 223 -2.09 13.81 7.28
N GLY A 224 -2.35 12.51 7.48
CA GLY A 224 -3.40 11.77 6.77
C GLY A 224 -4.81 12.27 7.10
N ARG A 225 -5.06 12.79 8.32
CA ARG A 225 -6.37 13.36 8.69
C ARG A 225 -6.62 14.67 7.95
N ARG A 226 -5.57 15.51 7.79
CA ARG A 226 -5.66 16.74 6.97
C ARG A 226 -5.90 16.40 5.51
N PHE A 227 -5.25 15.38 4.97
CA PHE A 227 -5.52 14.90 3.61
C PHE A 227 -6.99 14.49 3.45
N ILE A 228 -7.52 13.64 4.31
CA ILE A 228 -8.92 13.20 4.26
C ILE A 228 -9.89 14.40 4.35
N LEU A 229 -9.63 15.35 5.24
CA LEU A 229 -10.45 16.57 5.34
C LEU A 229 -10.45 17.36 4.03
N ARG A 230 -9.27 17.56 3.42
CA ARG A 230 -9.15 18.24 2.11
C ARG A 230 -9.93 17.50 1.01
N MET A 231 -9.89 16.17 0.98
CA MET A 231 -10.63 15.38 0.00
C MET A 231 -12.15 15.53 0.18
N ARG A 232 -12.64 15.54 1.42
CA ARG A 232 -14.06 15.78 1.73
C ARG A 232 -14.50 17.18 1.30
N VAL A 233 -13.73 18.21 1.65
CA VAL A 233 -14.03 19.61 1.23
C VAL A 233 -14.06 19.71 -0.29
N ARG A 234 -13.09 19.12 -0.99
CA ARG A 234 -13.08 19.09 -2.46
C ARG A 234 -14.31 18.40 -3.04
N ARG A 235 -14.78 17.31 -2.45
CA ARG A 235 -15.98 16.59 -2.90
C ARG A 235 -17.23 17.43 -2.71
N ILE A 236 -17.39 18.10 -1.55
CA ILE A 236 -18.50 18.98 -1.26
C ILE A 236 -18.49 20.19 -2.23
N ALA A 237 -17.33 20.83 -2.38
CA ALA A 237 -17.18 21.96 -3.30
C ALA A 237 -17.55 21.60 -4.75
N LYS A 238 -17.13 20.40 -5.23
CA LYS A 238 -17.52 19.92 -6.57
C LYS A 238 -19.03 19.71 -6.73
N ARG A 239 -19.74 19.37 -5.65
CA ARG A 239 -21.21 19.17 -5.68
C ARG A 239 -21.99 20.50 -5.60
N LEU A 240 -21.45 21.48 -4.88
CA LEU A 240 -22.14 22.76 -4.63
C LEU A 240 -21.80 23.83 -5.67
N LEU A 241 -20.64 23.74 -6.33
CA LEU A 241 -20.25 24.71 -7.35
C LEU A 241 -20.86 24.32 -8.70
N PRO A 242 -21.70 25.21 -9.30
CA PRO A 242 -22.24 24.98 -10.63
C PRO A 242 -21.11 24.85 -11.66
N ALA A 243 -21.33 24.01 -12.66
CA ALA A 243 -20.34 23.67 -13.69
C ALA A 243 -19.60 24.87 -14.34
N PRO A 244 -20.25 26.04 -14.57
CA PRO A 244 -19.59 27.22 -15.18
C PRO A 244 -18.53 27.88 -14.27
N LEU A 245 -18.52 27.63 -12.95
CA LEU A 245 -17.52 28.22 -12.04
C LEU A 245 -16.25 27.34 -11.88
N LEU A 246 -16.27 26.13 -12.37
CA LEU A 246 -15.11 25.22 -12.31
C LEU A 246 -13.84 25.75 -13.02
N PRO A 247 -13.93 26.44 -14.18
CA PRO A 247 -12.77 27.07 -14.82
C PRO A 247 -12.18 28.20 -13.99
N VAL A 248 -13.01 29.02 -13.35
CA VAL A 248 -12.59 30.14 -12.50
C VAL A 248 -11.84 29.63 -11.28
N VAL A 249 -12.32 28.57 -10.63
CA VAL A 249 -11.64 27.94 -9.50
C VAL A 249 -10.31 27.32 -9.95
N ARG A 250 -10.21 26.76 -11.16
CA ARG A 250 -8.95 26.28 -11.74
C ARG A 250 -7.96 27.42 -12.02
N LEU A 251 -8.46 28.55 -12.52
CA LEU A 251 -7.65 29.73 -12.78
C LEU A 251 -7.10 30.33 -11.47
N LEU A 252 -7.96 30.50 -10.46
CA LEU A 252 -7.54 30.99 -9.14
C LEU A 252 -6.51 30.08 -8.49
N ARG A 253 -6.61 28.76 -8.67
CA ARG A 253 -5.57 27.81 -8.20
C ARG A 253 -4.23 27.97 -8.91
N ARG A 254 -4.24 28.29 -10.22
CA ARG A 254 -3.00 28.57 -10.97
C ARG A 254 -2.33 29.88 -10.55
N LEU A 255 -3.14 30.87 -10.14
CA LEU A 255 -2.65 32.21 -9.78
C LEU A 255 -2.21 32.31 -8.30
N PHE A 256 -2.87 31.54 -7.39
CA PHE A 256 -2.64 31.64 -5.95
C PHE A 256 -2.23 30.32 -5.27
N GLY A 257 -2.17 29.24 -6.01
CA GLY A 257 -1.69 27.95 -5.54
C GLY A 257 -0.29 27.70 -6.05
N GLY A 258 0.71 27.73 -5.16
CA GLY A 258 2.03 27.24 -5.48
C GLY A 258 1.96 25.83 -6.06
N SER A 259 2.86 25.51 -6.99
CA SER A 259 2.98 24.23 -7.66
C SER A 259 2.88 23.08 -6.66
N PRO A 260 2.16 22.00 -6.99
CA PRO A 260 2.27 20.77 -6.20
C PRO A 260 3.71 20.25 -6.31
N PRO A 261 4.27 19.77 -5.21
CA PRO A 261 5.54 19.08 -5.25
C PRO A 261 5.43 17.79 -6.06
#